data_130d22a47dc8735c0b4bc84cc42cd06f
#
_entry.id   130d22a47dc8735c0b4bc84cc42cd06f
#
_cell.length_a   1.000
_cell.length_b   1.000
_cell.length_c   1.000
_cell.angle_alpha   90.00
_cell.angle_beta   90.00
_cell.angle_gamma   90.00
#
_symmetry.space_group_name_H-M   'P 1'
#
loop_
_entity.id
_entity.type
_entity.pdbx_description
1 polymer ?
#
loop_
_entity_poly.entity_id
_entity_poly.type
_entity_poly.pdbx_seq_one_letter_code
_entity_poly.pdbx_strand_id
1 'polypeptide(L)'
;GQHGFARDMEHALVEQSGDSVTLCLEANVLTMEKFPFAFKLFSTFRLEGVTVHHDIRVENDGGEVMPFAFGYHPAFLCPFDAAHKAEDYVLRFDTPQTPTVIETGEDDGLVTGATRVYFESETDIPLHDGMFDHDSTCFSRLTAGSLSIVEKETGRRVSVGIEGYPYVLMWSAKGPVRYVCIEPWHGLPDARTASGIWEEKPDTVRLAPGESWSTGLAMTFAR
;
A
#
# COMPACT_ATOMS: atom_id res chain seq x y z
N GLY A 1 5.33 -1.82 16.13
CA GLY A 1 4.41 -2.82 15.58
C GLY A 1 4.23 -2.61 14.07
N GLN A 2 3.69 -3.59 13.38
CA GLN A 2 3.39 -3.49 11.94
C GLN A 2 2.21 -2.53 11.70
N HIS A 3 2.14 -1.94 10.51
CA HIS A 3 1.04 -1.15 9.95
C HIS A 3 0.78 0.23 10.58
N GLY A 4 1.68 0.73 11.41
CA GLY A 4 1.50 2.01 12.08
C GLY A 4 0.31 2.03 13.05
N PHE A 5 -0.15 3.22 13.42
CA PHE A 5 -1.18 3.39 14.46
C PHE A 5 -2.50 4.00 13.94
N ALA A 6 -2.47 4.69 12.81
CA ALA A 6 -3.60 5.50 12.36
C ALA A 6 -4.89 4.68 12.13
N ARG A 7 -4.76 3.44 11.63
CA ARG A 7 -5.90 2.54 11.39
C ARG A 7 -6.64 2.12 12.66
N ASP A 8 -5.98 2.16 13.81
CA ASP A 8 -6.52 1.71 15.10
C ASP A 8 -7.03 2.90 15.95
N MET A 9 -7.03 4.11 15.38
CA MET A 9 -7.49 5.34 16.05
C MET A 9 -8.89 5.74 15.56
N GLU A 10 -9.61 6.45 16.40
CA GLU A 10 -10.90 7.04 16.04
C GLU A 10 -10.68 8.27 15.14
N HIS A 11 -11.37 8.32 14.01
CA HIS A 11 -11.37 9.43 13.08
C HIS A 11 -12.68 10.20 13.16
N ALA A 12 -12.61 11.52 13.27
CA ALA A 12 -13.78 12.37 13.25
C ALA A 12 -14.31 12.56 11.83
N LEU A 13 -15.63 12.59 11.67
CA LEU A 13 -16.25 12.97 10.40
C LEU A 13 -16.06 14.48 10.16
N VAL A 14 -15.47 14.85 9.02
CA VAL A 14 -15.25 16.23 8.60
C VAL A 14 -16.31 16.68 7.60
N GLU A 15 -16.52 15.85 6.58
CA GLU A 15 -17.45 16.15 5.49
C GLU A 15 -18.05 14.87 4.92
N GLN A 16 -19.28 14.94 4.44
CA GLN A 16 -19.98 13.86 3.76
C GLN A 16 -20.89 14.41 2.66
N SER A 17 -20.89 13.75 1.51
CA SER A 17 -21.83 13.95 0.40
C SER A 17 -22.53 12.65 0.02
N GLY A 18 -23.19 12.59 -1.15
CA GLY A 18 -23.83 11.36 -1.64
C GLY A 18 -22.82 10.28 -2.09
N ASP A 19 -21.61 10.67 -2.46
CA ASP A 19 -20.59 9.84 -3.07
C ASP A 19 -19.20 10.01 -2.45
N SER A 20 -19.08 10.83 -1.41
CA SER A 20 -17.79 11.12 -0.75
C SER A 20 -17.93 11.25 0.76
N VAL A 21 -16.90 10.84 1.48
CA VAL A 21 -16.75 11.06 2.92
C VAL A 21 -15.31 11.40 3.24
N THR A 22 -15.10 12.42 4.06
CA THR A 22 -13.78 12.80 4.60
C THR A 22 -13.77 12.63 6.10
N LEU A 23 -12.81 11.88 6.57
CA LEU A 23 -12.51 11.63 7.98
C LEU A 23 -11.18 12.29 8.35
N CYS A 24 -11.01 12.69 9.61
CA CYS A 24 -9.77 13.27 10.11
C CYS A 24 -9.33 12.61 11.42
N LEU A 25 -8.06 12.24 11.49
CA LEU A 25 -7.36 11.95 12.74
C LEU A 25 -6.45 13.13 13.06
N GLU A 26 -6.70 13.79 14.19
CA GLU A 26 -5.81 14.82 14.72
C GLU A 26 -4.91 14.24 15.82
N ALA A 27 -3.73 14.82 15.97
CA ALA A 27 -2.82 14.48 17.06
C ALA A 27 -3.52 14.63 18.42
N ASN A 28 -3.41 13.62 19.27
CA ASN A 28 -3.99 13.59 20.60
C ASN A 28 -3.05 12.86 21.57
N VAL A 29 -3.44 12.73 22.84
CA VAL A 29 -2.59 12.10 23.86
C VAL A 29 -2.12 10.71 23.46
N LEU A 30 -3.00 9.89 22.86
CA LEU A 30 -2.66 8.51 22.46
C LEU A 30 -1.73 8.45 21.22
N THR A 31 -1.92 9.36 20.28
CA THR A 31 -1.03 9.43 19.11
C THR A 31 0.34 9.97 19.49
N MET A 32 0.41 10.96 20.39
CA MET A 32 1.67 11.55 20.85
C MET A 32 2.57 10.56 21.59
N GLU A 33 2.02 9.53 22.22
CA GLU A 33 2.80 8.43 22.84
C GLU A 33 3.54 7.57 21.80
N LYS A 34 3.05 7.52 20.56
CA LYS A 34 3.57 6.66 19.48
C LYS A 34 4.33 7.47 18.43
N PHE A 35 3.88 8.68 18.18
CA PHE A 35 4.37 9.58 17.15
C PHE A 35 4.29 11.01 17.67
N PRO A 36 5.39 11.56 18.24
CA PRO A 36 5.40 12.77 19.02
C PRO A 36 5.40 14.06 18.17
N PHE A 37 4.53 14.10 17.15
CA PHE A 37 4.34 15.24 16.27
C PHE A 37 2.89 15.69 16.26
N ALA A 38 2.66 16.99 16.17
CA ALA A 38 1.33 17.54 15.94
C ALA A 38 1.00 17.44 14.45
N PHE A 39 -0.05 16.70 14.11
CA PHE A 39 -0.45 16.45 12.73
C PHE A 39 -1.95 16.39 12.58
N LYS A 40 -2.42 16.56 11.33
CA LYS A 40 -3.74 16.12 10.88
C LYS A 40 -3.59 15.16 9.71
N LEU A 41 -4.32 14.06 9.77
CA LEU A 41 -4.43 13.09 8.69
C LEU A 41 -5.89 13.05 8.22
N PHE A 42 -6.11 13.52 6.99
CA PHE A 42 -7.40 13.44 6.33
C PHE A 42 -7.44 12.21 5.43
N SER A 43 -8.52 11.46 5.53
CA SER A 43 -8.81 10.26 4.74
C SER A 43 -10.13 10.49 4.01
N THR A 44 -10.08 10.65 2.69
CA THR A 44 -11.25 10.91 1.86
C THR A 44 -11.52 9.73 0.96
N PHE A 45 -12.71 9.15 1.08
CA PHE A 45 -13.23 8.15 0.14
C PHE A 45 -14.20 8.82 -0.81
N ARG A 46 -14.09 8.53 -2.12
CA ARG A 46 -14.98 9.03 -3.16
C ARG A 46 -15.30 7.92 -4.15
N LEU A 47 -16.58 7.85 -4.55
CA LEU A 47 -17.06 6.92 -5.57
C LEU A 47 -17.18 7.64 -6.91
N GLU A 48 -16.64 7.03 -7.97
CA GLU A 48 -16.76 7.52 -9.33
C GLU A 48 -17.02 6.34 -10.28
N GLY A 49 -18.29 6.15 -10.64
CA GLY A 49 -18.68 4.99 -11.42
C GLY A 49 -18.33 3.68 -10.73
N VAL A 50 -17.40 2.93 -11.29
CA VAL A 50 -16.91 1.65 -10.75
C VAL A 50 -15.56 1.79 -10.03
N THR A 51 -15.13 3.00 -9.76
CA THR A 51 -13.86 3.29 -9.08
C THR A 51 -14.11 3.85 -7.68
N VAL A 52 -13.41 3.31 -6.72
CA VAL A 52 -13.27 3.87 -5.37
C VAL A 52 -11.93 4.59 -5.31
N HIS A 53 -11.97 5.89 -5.02
CA HIS A 53 -10.78 6.68 -4.71
C HIS A 53 -10.63 6.77 -3.20
N HIS A 54 -9.41 6.62 -2.71
CA HIS A 54 -9.05 6.83 -1.32
C HIS A 54 -7.87 7.80 -1.27
N ASP A 55 -8.16 9.06 -1.01
CA ASP A 55 -7.18 10.14 -0.98
C ASP A 55 -6.77 10.43 0.47
N ILE A 56 -5.46 10.60 0.67
CA ILE A 56 -4.86 10.95 1.95
C ILE A 56 -4.21 12.32 1.84
N ARG A 57 -4.42 13.15 2.87
CA ARG A 57 -3.67 14.39 3.06
C ARG A 57 -3.17 14.45 4.51
N VAL A 58 -1.87 14.67 4.67
CA VAL A 58 -1.20 14.83 5.96
C VAL A 58 -0.70 16.26 6.09
N GLU A 59 -0.99 16.91 7.21
CA GLU A 59 -0.54 18.26 7.55
C GLU A 59 0.37 18.19 8.78
N ASN A 60 1.46 18.95 8.75
CA ASN A 60 2.32 19.16 9.92
C ASN A 60 1.85 20.43 10.64
N ASP A 61 1.13 20.27 11.73
CA ASP A 61 0.66 21.36 12.61
C ASP A 61 1.68 21.68 13.73
N GLY A 62 2.84 21.01 13.74
CA GLY A 62 3.90 21.19 14.73
C GLY A 62 4.89 22.28 14.37
N GLY A 63 5.90 22.46 15.24
CA GLY A 63 6.98 23.43 15.06
C GLY A 63 8.29 22.83 14.53
N GLU A 64 8.33 21.54 14.25
CA GLU A 64 9.53 20.80 13.81
C GLU A 64 9.25 20.04 12.52
N VAL A 65 10.31 19.63 11.80
CA VAL A 65 10.17 18.77 10.63
C VAL A 65 9.61 17.41 11.07
N MET A 66 8.51 17.00 10.47
CA MET A 66 7.82 15.75 10.77
C MET A 66 8.18 14.68 9.72
N PRO A 67 8.99 13.66 10.05
CA PRO A 67 9.22 12.51 9.20
C PRO A 67 8.11 11.47 9.41
N PHE A 68 7.60 10.87 8.32
CA PHE A 68 6.64 9.77 8.40
C PHE A 68 6.73 8.87 7.17
N ALA A 69 6.18 7.66 7.29
CA ALA A 69 5.91 6.77 6.18
C ALA A 69 4.41 6.53 6.09
N PHE A 70 3.93 6.27 4.88
CA PHE A 70 2.53 5.97 4.62
C PHE A 70 2.42 4.86 3.57
N GLY A 71 1.43 4.00 3.71
CA GLY A 71 1.11 2.97 2.73
C GLY A 71 -0.36 2.56 2.80
N TYR A 72 -0.90 2.15 1.66
CA TYR A 72 -2.20 1.51 1.59
C TYR A 72 -2.06 0.00 1.73
N HIS A 73 -3.10 -0.64 2.27
CA HIS A 73 -3.11 -2.10 2.44
C HIS A 73 -4.48 -2.69 2.07
N PRO A 74 -5.01 -2.39 0.86
CA PRO A 74 -6.28 -2.96 0.43
C PRO A 74 -6.14 -4.45 0.13
N ALA A 75 -7.16 -5.22 0.50
CA ALA A 75 -7.27 -6.65 0.23
C ALA A 75 -8.52 -6.92 -0.63
N PHE A 76 -8.38 -7.77 -1.62
CA PHE A 76 -9.45 -8.13 -2.54
C PHE A 76 -9.65 -9.63 -2.54
N LEU A 77 -10.90 -10.07 -2.47
CA LEU A 77 -11.24 -11.48 -2.60
C LEU A 77 -10.61 -12.06 -3.88
N CYS A 78 -9.92 -13.17 -3.76
CA CYS A 78 -9.35 -13.91 -4.88
C CYS A 78 -9.23 -15.39 -4.46
N PRO A 79 -9.88 -16.32 -5.15
CA PRO A 79 -10.76 -16.16 -6.33
C PRO A 79 -11.97 -15.25 -6.08
N PHE A 80 -12.53 -14.64 -7.14
CA PHE A 80 -13.71 -13.77 -7.02
C PHE A 80 -15.00 -14.51 -6.69
N ASP A 81 -15.03 -15.82 -6.87
CA ASP A 81 -16.14 -16.70 -6.51
C ASP A 81 -15.65 -18.13 -6.22
N ALA A 82 -16.56 -18.98 -5.74
CA ALA A 82 -16.25 -20.34 -5.32
C ALA A 82 -16.07 -21.35 -6.50
N ALA A 83 -16.35 -20.96 -7.73
CA ALA A 83 -16.16 -21.80 -8.90
C ALA A 83 -14.72 -21.80 -9.44
N HIS A 84 -13.93 -20.84 -9.01
CA HIS A 84 -12.56 -20.60 -9.46
C HIS A 84 -11.55 -20.86 -8.35
N LYS A 85 -10.29 -21.04 -8.75
CA LYS A 85 -9.12 -21.23 -7.89
C LYS A 85 -8.02 -20.21 -8.24
N ALA A 86 -6.97 -20.12 -7.44
CA ALA A 86 -5.89 -19.15 -7.61
C ALA A 86 -5.26 -19.19 -9.01
N GLU A 87 -5.06 -20.40 -9.57
CA GLU A 87 -4.45 -20.59 -10.88
C GLU A 87 -5.29 -20.07 -12.06
N ASP A 88 -6.56 -19.75 -11.84
CA ASP A 88 -7.43 -19.13 -12.84
C ASP A 88 -7.21 -17.61 -12.94
N TYR A 89 -6.32 -17.05 -12.10
CA TYR A 89 -6.01 -15.64 -12.02
C TYR A 89 -4.54 -15.34 -12.31
N VAL A 90 -4.29 -14.08 -12.68
CA VAL A 90 -2.96 -13.46 -12.76
C VAL A 90 -2.99 -12.10 -12.06
N LEU A 91 -1.85 -11.68 -11.53
CA LEU A 91 -1.59 -10.28 -11.28
C LEU A 91 -0.99 -9.69 -12.56
N ARG A 92 -1.61 -8.63 -13.09
CA ARG A 92 -1.24 -8.04 -14.38
C ARG A 92 -0.92 -6.57 -14.25
N PHE A 93 0.29 -6.20 -14.64
CA PHE A 93 0.66 -4.82 -14.91
C PHE A 93 0.05 -4.34 -16.23
N ASP A 94 -0.31 -3.07 -16.33
CA ASP A 94 -0.84 -2.47 -17.56
C ASP A 94 0.21 -2.29 -18.67
N THR A 95 1.49 -2.35 -18.32
CA THR A 95 2.63 -2.29 -19.25
C THR A 95 3.72 -3.26 -18.82
N PRO A 96 4.57 -3.77 -19.75
CA PRO A 96 5.69 -4.65 -19.39
C PRO A 96 6.62 -4.01 -18.36
N GLN A 97 7.00 -4.78 -17.33
CA GLN A 97 7.84 -4.34 -16.22
C GLN A 97 9.10 -5.20 -16.10
N THR A 98 10.10 -4.65 -15.43
CA THR A 98 11.28 -5.37 -14.93
C THR A 98 11.44 -5.01 -13.45
N PRO A 99 10.60 -5.56 -12.55
CA PRO A 99 10.56 -5.15 -11.16
C PRO A 99 11.82 -5.58 -10.42
N THR A 100 12.29 -4.71 -9.53
CA THR A 100 13.30 -5.06 -8.54
C THR A 100 12.63 -5.43 -7.22
N VAL A 101 12.86 -6.63 -6.72
CA VAL A 101 12.41 -7.06 -5.39
C VAL A 101 13.34 -6.48 -4.34
N ILE A 102 12.74 -5.88 -3.31
CA ILE A 102 13.41 -5.51 -2.07
C ILE A 102 13.28 -6.70 -1.12
N GLU A 103 14.43 -7.30 -0.75
CA GLU A 103 14.42 -8.49 0.10
C GLU A 103 14.23 -8.11 1.58
N THR A 104 13.29 -8.77 2.24
CA THR A 104 13.06 -8.67 3.69
C THR A 104 13.39 -10.00 4.37
N GLY A 105 13.71 -9.96 5.65
CA GLY A 105 13.94 -11.17 6.44
C GLY A 105 12.63 -11.88 6.77
N GLU A 106 12.56 -13.19 6.56
CA GLU A 106 11.36 -14.02 6.82
C GLU A 106 10.93 -13.99 8.29
N ASP A 107 11.89 -13.89 9.22
CA ASP A 107 11.62 -13.95 10.66
C ASP A 107 11.34 -12.57 11.29
N ASP A 108 11.94 -11.51 10.72
CA ASP A 108 11.93 -10.17 11.33
C ASP A 108 11.21 -9.10 10.49
N GLY A 109 10.97 -9.38 9.18
CA GLY A 109 10.33 -8.44 8.24
C GLY A 109 11.18 -7.21 7.92
N LEU A 110 12.45 -7.17 8.35
CA LEU A 110 13.35 -6.04 8.13
C LEU A 110 14.00 -6.11 6.75
N VAL A 111 14.24 -4.95 6.14
CA VAL A 111 14.94 -4.84 4.86
C VAL A 111 16.40 -5.32 5.04
N THR A 112 16.81 -6.29 4.22
CA THR A 112 18.15 -6.90 4.30
C THR A 112 19.22 -6.10 3.58
N GLY A 113 18.83 -5.20 2.66
CA GLY A 113 19.70 -4.50 1.73
C GLY A 113 19.96 -5.27 0.43
N ALA A 114 19.57 -6.54 0.34
CA ALA A 114 19.67 -7.31 -0.90
C ALA A 114 18.50 -6.99 -1.83
N THR A 115 18.75 -7.10 -3.13
CA THR A 115 17.74 -6.91 -4.19
C THR A 115 17.96 -7.93 -5.31
N ARG A 116 16.90 -8.25 -6.04
CA ARG A 116 16.97 -9.07 -7.25
C ARG A 116 15.94 -8.62 -8.27
N VAL A 117 16.19 -8.90 -9.54
CA VAL A 117 15.18 -8.77 -10.60
C VAL A 117 14.17 -9.91 -10.44
N TYR A 118 12.88 -9.60 -10.51
CA TYR A 118 11.81 -10.61 -10.42
C TYR A 118 11.59 -11.32 -11.76
N PHE A 119 11.40 -10.55 -12.81
CA PHE A 119 11.34 -10.98 -14.21
C PHE A 119 11.78 -9.82 -15.14
N GLU A 120 11.93 -10.09 -16.43
CA GLU A 120 12.34 -9.08 -17.41
C GLU A 120 11.25 -8.89 -18.48
N SER A 121 10.76 -7.64 -18.60
CA SER A 121 9.83 -7.19 -19.66
C SER A 121 8.55 -8.04 -19.78
N GLU A 122 7.95 -8.41 -18.65
CA GLU A 122 6.69 -9.14 -18.58
C GLU A 122 5.57 -8.30 -17.94
N THR A 123 4.32 -8.73 -18.17
CA THR A 123 3.14 -8.10 -17.57
C THR A 123 2.50 -8.95 -16.50
N ASP A 124 2.58 -10.28 -16.60
CA ASP A 124 1.73 -11.21 -15.85
C ASP A 124 2.52 -11.99 -14.80
N ILE A 125 1.97 -12.05 -13.60
CA ILE A 125 2.43 -12.91 -12.51
C ILE A 125 1.32 -13.94 -12.27
N PRO A 126 1.49 -15.23 -12.68
CA PRO A 126 0.51 -16.26 -12.41
C PRO A 126 0.29 -16.47 -10.91
N LEU A 127 -0.97 -16.46 -10.46
CA LEU A 127 -1.30 -16.82 -9.09
C LEU A 127 -1.34 -18.34 -8.91
N HIS A 128 -0.94 -18.79 -7.74
CA HIS A 128 -1.05 -20.18 -7.30
C HIS A 128 -1.04 -20.27 -5.77
N ASP A 129 -1.60 -21.33 -5.24
CA ASP A 129 -1.56 -21.60 -3.80
C ASP A 129 -0.11 -21.73 -3.31
N GLY A 130 0.17 -21.25 -2.09
CA GLY A 130 1.50 -21.22 -1.51
C GLY A 130 2.45 -20.12 -2.03
N MET A 131 1.99 -19.30 -2.99
CA MET A 131 2.81 -18.22 -3.57
C MET A 131 3.34 -17.23 -2.51
N PHE A 132 2.59 -17.05 -1.44
CA PHE A 132 2.89 -16.11 -0.34
C PHE A 132 3.39 -16.82 0.93
N ASP A 133 3.79 -18.09 0.86
CA ASP A 133 4.24 -18.85 2.05
C ASP A 133 5.52 -18.29 2.66
N HIS A 134 6.32 -17.54 1.88
CA HIS A 134 7.54 -16.85 2.30
C HIS A 134 7.33 -15.36 2.56
N ASP A 135 6.08 -14.95 2.88
CA ASP A 135 5.68 -13.57 3.13
C ASP A 135 5.43 -12.73 1.87
N SER A 136 5.46 -11.42 1.98
CA SER A 136 5.17 -10.47 0.91
C SER A 136 6.29 -10.39 -0.13
N THR A 137 5.93 -9.97 -1.35
CA THR A 137 6.91 -9.56 -2.37
C THR A 137 6.82 -8.05 -2.55
N CYS A 138 7.89 -7.34 -2.19
CA CYS A 138 8.00 -5.90 -2.33
C CYS A 138 8.72 -5.52 -3.61
N PHE A 139 8.02 -4.86 -4.52
CA PHE A 139 8.57 -4.33 -5.76
C PHE A 139 8.97 -2.86 -5.65
N SER A 140 10.05 -2.52 -6.33
CA SER A 140 10.46 -1.16 -6.62
C SER A 140 10.77 -1.00 -8.12
N ARG A 141 11.00 0.25 -8.56
CA ARG A 141 11.31 0.62 -9.96
C ARG A 141 10.21 0.26 -10.95
N LEU A 142 8.97 0.32 -10.51
CA LEU A 142 7.81 0.15 -11.38
C LEU A 142 7.55 1.45 -12.16
N THR A 143 7.10 1.29 -13.41
CA THR A 143 6.68 2.38 -14.31
C THR A 143 5.24 2.19 -14.77
N ALA A 144 4.60 1.08 -14.36
CA ALA A 144 3.20 0.80 -14.65
C ALA A 144 2.27 1.80 -13.94
N GLY A 145 1.17 2.14 -14.58
CA GLY A 145 0.11 2.92 -13.98
C GLY A 145 -0.78 2.11 -13.06
N SER A 146 -0.89 0.79 -13.29
CA SER A 146 -1.73 -0.09 -12.46
C SER A 146 -1.21 -1.53 -12.38
N LEU A 147 -1.60 -2.20 -11.27
CA LEU A 147 -1.49 -3.63 -11.08
C LEU A 147 -2.89 -4.19 -10.80
N SER A 148 -3.29 -5.23 -11.51
CA SER A 148 -4.66 -5.77 -11.47
C SER A 148 -4.68 -7.25 -11.11
N ILE A 149 -5.66 -7.69 -10.31
CA ILE A 149 -6.05 -9.10 -10.19
C ILE A 149 -7.00 -9.37 -11.36
N VAL A 150 -6.64 -10.26 -12.26
CA VAL A 150 -7.39 -10.55 -13.48
C VAL A 150 -7.78 -12.03 -13.54
N GLU A 151 -9.05 -12.32 -13.71
CA GLU A 151 -9.56 -13.65 -14.04
C GLU A 151 -9.30 -13.93 -15.53
N LYS A 152 -8.58 -15.01 -15.82
CA LYS A 152 -8.08 -15.31 -17.17
C LYS A 152 -9.18 -15.55 -18.20
N GLU A 153 -10.27 -16.24 -17.80
CA GLU A 153 -11.32 -16.66 -18.69
C GLU A 153 -12.25 -15.49 -19.09
N THR A 154 -12.69 -14.70 -18.12
CA THR A 154 -13.71 -13.65 -18.33
C THR A 154 -13.13 -12.26 -18.48
N GLY A 155 -11.92 -12.04 -17.99
CA GLY A 155 -11.30 -10.70 -17.89
C GLY A 155 -11.84 -9.86 -16.74
N ARG A 156 -12.71 -10.39 -15.86
CA ARG A 156 -13.11 -9.70 -14.63
C ARG A 156 -11.86 -9.31 -13.85
N ARG A 157 -11.84 -8.12 -13.33
CA ARG A 157 -10.63 -7.61 -12.66
C ARG A 157 -10.92 -6.57 -11.59
N VAL A 158 -9.98 -6.49 -10.67
CA VAL A 158 -9.80 -5.35 -9.76
C VAL A 158 -8.44 -4.73 -10.07
N SER A 159 -8.42 -3.46 -10.42
CA SER A 159 -7.21 -2.72 -10.77
C SER A 159 -6.90 -1.71 -9.67
N VAL A 160 -5.64 -1.68 -9.23
CA VAL A 160 -5.13 -0.73 -8.25
C VAL A 160 -4.14 0.19 -8.94
N GLY A 161 -4.36 1.51 -8.84
CA GLY A 161 -3.44 2.53 -9.34
C GLY A 161 -2.14 2.50 -8.53
N ILE A 162 -0.99 2.41 -9.23
CA ILE A 162 0.33 2.32 -8.58
C ILE A 162 1.32 3.38 -9.09
N GLU A 163 0.87 4.26 -9.97
CA GLU A 163 1.71 5.32 -10.53
C GLU A 163 2.22 6.26 -9.44
N GLY A 164 3.51 6.55 -9.45
CA GLY A 164 4.15 7.46 -8.50
C GLY A 164 4.49 6.84 -7.14
N TYR A 165 4.15 5.58 -6.90
CA TYR A 165 4.55 4.88 -5.68
C TYR A 165 5.94 4.27 -5.84
N PRO A 166 6.88 4.57 -4.93
CA PRO A 166 8.22 4.00 -4.97
C PRO A 166 8.23 2.48 -4.72
N TYR A 167 7.24 1.98 -3.98
CA TYR A 167 7.13 0.57 -3.59
C TYR A 167 5.70 0.06 -3.77
N VAL A 168 5.58 -1.19 -4.24
CA VAL A 168 4.30 -1.91 -4.32
C VAL A 168 4.51 -3.31 -3.78
N LEU A 169 3.77 -3.67 -2.74
CA LEU A 169 3.81 -5.01 -2.17
C LEU A 169 2.61 -5.83 -2.66
N MET A 170 2.89 -7.12 -2.84
CA MET A 170 1.87 -8.14 -3.02
C MET A 170 1.93 -9.09 -1.83
N TRP A 171 0.78 -9.38 -1.24
CA TRP A 171 0.69 -10.26 -0.09
C TRP A 171 -0.64 -11.01 -0.02
N SER A 172 -0.60 -12.18 0.60
CA SER A 172 -1.74 -12.93 1.11
C SER A 172 -1.30 -13.76 2.31
N ALA A 173 -2.25 -14.31 3.06
CA ALA A 173 -1.94 -15.26 4.12
C ALA A 173 -1.32 -16.55 3.53
N LYS A 174 -0.47 -17.22 4.31
CA LYS A 174 0.14 -18.52 3.94
C LYS A 174 -0.92 -19.56 3.60
N GLY A 175 -0.57 -20.45 2.67
CA GLY A 175 -1.41 -21.54 2.20
C GLY A 175 -2.27 -21.17 1.00
N PRO A 176 -3.52 -21.65 0.92
CA PRO A 176 -4.42 -21.37 -0.20
C PRO A 176 -4.74 -19.87 -0.30
N VAL A 177 -4.61 -19.30 -1.50
CA VAL A 177 -4.97 -17.93 -1.76
C VAL A 177 -6.47 -17.74 -1.61
N ARG A 178 -6.87 -16.85 -0.70
CA ARG A 178 -8.28 -16.47 -0.43
C ARG A 178 -8.54 -14.99 -0.71
N TYR A 179 -7.52 -14.20 -0.76
CA TYR A 179 -7.50 -12.79 -1.11
C TYR A 179 -6.10 -12.42 -1.58
N VAL A 180 -5.97 -11.28 -2.21
CA VAL A 180 -4.67 -10.70 -2.56
C VAL A 180 -4.67 -9.24 -2.14
N CYS A 181 -3.62 -8.82 -1.45
CA CYS A 181 -3.31 -7.44 -1.18
C CYS A 181 -2.42 -6.89 -2.30
N ILE A 182 -2.73 -5.68 -2.77
CA ILE A 182 -1.87 -4.87 -3.63
C ILE A 182 -1.66 -3.55 -2.90
N GLU A 183 -0.45 -3.34 -2.42
CA GLU A 183 -0.13 -2.35 -1.40
C GLU A 183 0.87 -1.31 -1.91
N PRO A 184 0.41 -0.17 -2.45
CA PRO A 184 1.30 0.92 -2.81
C PRO A 184 1.78 1.68 -1.57
N TRP A 185 3.11 1.86 -1.42
CA TRP A 185 3.74 2.44 -0.24
C TRP A 185 4.69 3.59 -0.56
N HIS A 186 4.69 4.59 0.34
CA HIS A 186 5.69 5.64 0.49
C HIS A 186 6.50 5.37 1.76
N GLY A 187 7.51 4.52 1.65
CA GLY A 187 8.40 4.08 2.72
C GLY A 187 8.45 2.56 2.84
N LEU A 188 9.47 2.09 3.52
CA LEU A 188 9.76 0.68 3.76
C LEU A 188 9.80 0.37 5.26
N PRO A 189 9.76 -0.91 5.67
CA PRO A 189 10.19 -1.33 7.00
C PRO A 189 11.61 -0.84 7.31
N ASP A 190 12.02 -0.92 8.56
CA ASP A 190 13.39 -0.61 8.92
C ASP A 190 14.36 -1.60 8.27
N ALA A 191 15.55 -1.11 7.93
CA ALA A 191 16.63 -1.98 7.53
C ALA A 191 17.23 -2.66 8.78
N ARG A 192 17.82 -3.85 8.62
CA ARG A 192 18.58 -4.54 9.70
C ARG A 192 19.70 -3.70 10.28
N THR A 193 20.19 -2.72 9.51
CA THR A 193 21.24 -1.78 9.90
C THR A 193 20.70 -0.44 10.39
N ALA A 194 19.40 -0.29 10.58
CA ALA A 194 18.79 0.96 11.02
C ALA A 194 19.30 1.38 12.40
N SER A 195 19.56 2.68 12.57
CA SER A 195 20.00 3.27 13.85
C SER A 195 18.89 3.31 14.91
N GLY A 196 17.62 3.16 14.49
CA GLY A 196 16.45 3.38 15.32
C GLY A 196 16.08 4.87 15.48
N ILE A 197 16.83 5.75 14.83
CA ILE A 197 16.54 7.19 14.80
C ILE A 197 15.62 7.47 13.63
N TRP A 198 14.40 7.96 13.90
CA TRP A 198 13.36 8.15 12.89
C TRP A 198 13.76 9.15 11.80
N GLU A 199 14.48 10.20 12.19
CA GLU A 199 14.99 11.23 11.28
C GLU A 199 16.07 10.71 10.31
N GLU A 200 16.71 9.59 10.64
CA GLU A 200 17.72 8.95 9.77
C GLU A 200 17.12 7.89 8.85
N LYS A 201 15.86 7.51 9.07
CA LYS A 201 15.19 6.50 8.25
C LYS A 201 15.10 6.97 6.80
N PRO A 202 15.64 6.20 5.83
CA PRO A 202 15.49 6.52 4.41
C PRO A 202 14.04 6.39 3.96
N ASP A 203 13.73 6.98 2.81
CA ASP A 203 12.44 6.86 2.12
C ASP A 203 11.21 7.33 2.95
N THR A 204 11.43 8.19 3.94
CA THR A 204 10.35 8.87 4.67
C THR A 204 9.96 10.16 3.97
N VAL A 205 8.66 10.48 4.02
CA VAL A 205 8.16 11.82 3.71
C VAL A 205 8.58 12.75 4.85
N ARG A 206 9.02 13.96 4.53
CA ARG A 206 9.42 14.98 5.51
C ARG A 206 8.66 16.27 5.25
N LEU A 207 7.86 16.69 6.22
CA LEU A 207 7.11 17.93 6.15
C LEU A 207 7.70 18.96 7.08
N ALA A 208 8.03 20.13 6.54
CA ALA A 208 8.35 21.30 7.37
C ALA A 208 7.07 21.79 8.11
N PRO A 209 7.23 22.59 9.19
CA PRO A 209 6.10 23.20 9.87
C PRO A 209 5.14 23.91 8.92
N GLY A 210 3.85 23.60 9.00
CA GLY A 210 2.80 24.17 8.18
C GLY A 210 2.68 23.59 6.75
N GLU A 211 3.55 22.65 6.37
CA GLU A 211 3.44 21.97 5.08
C GLU A 211 2.42 20.84 5.10
N SER A 212 1.97 20.45 3.91
CA SER A 212 1.10 19.31 3.69
C SER A 212 1.64 18.41 2.58
N TRP A 213 1.30 17.13 2.66
CA TRP A 213 1.59 16.11 1.65
C TRP A 213 0.31 15.34 1.31
N SER A 214 0.17 14.91 0.06
CA SER A 214 -0.99 14.16 -0.37
C SER A 214 -0.60 12.99 -1.26
N THR A 215 -1.39 11.92 -1.19
CA THR A 215 -1.34 10.77 -2.08
C THR A 215 -2.75 10.21 -2.28
N GLY A 216 -2.98 9.45 -3.34
CA GLY A 216 -4.29 8.89 -3.63
C GLY A 216 -4.20 7.49 -4.22
N LEU A 217 -5.15 6.64 -3.88
CA LEU A 217 -5.32 5.29 -4.38
C LEU A 217 -6.62 5.20 -5.19
N ALA A 218 -6.53 4.74 -6.44
CA ALA A 218 -7.70 4.39 -7.25
C ALA A 218 -7.86 2.87 -7.30
N MET A 219 -9.05 2.37 -6.97
CA MET A 219 -9.41 0.95 -7.03
C MET A 219 -10.59 0.80 -7.99
N THR A 220 -10.36 0.24 -9.17
CA THR A 220 -11.37 0.11 -10.24
C THR A 220 -11.84 -1.34 -10.38
N PHE A 221 -13.14 -1.54 -10.39
CA PHE A 221 -13.79 -2.84 -10.51
C PHE A 221 -14.41 -2.97 -11.91
N ALA A 222 -13.97 -3.95 -12.69
CA ALA A 222 -14.44 -4.17 -14.06
C ALA A 222 -14.83 -5.61 -14.31
N ARG A 223 -15.83 -5.77 -15.19
CA ARG A 223 -16.30 -7.07 -15.70
C ARG A 223 -15.72 -7.33 -17.08
#